data_32d0165d05bba96c775509dd318cd06a
#
_entry.id   32d0165d05bba96c775509dd318cd06a
#
_cell.length_a   1.000
_cell.length_b   1.000
_cell.length_c   1.000
_cell.angle_alpha   90.00
_cell.angle_beta   90.00
_cell.angle_gamma   90.00
#
_symmetry.space_group_name_H-M   'P 1'
#
loop_
_entity.id
_entity.type
_entity.pdbx_description
1 polymer ?
#
loop_
_entity_poly.entity_id
_entity_poly.type
_entity_poly.pdbx_seq_one_letter_code
_entity_poly.pdbx_strand_id
1 'polypeptide(L)'
;QSLTWSGSLATDGRDCAHGATLDAAKHRFIIAEVEVAVKLGADLTGTVNAETAHAAIASVHPALEFVGNPFVDRDATPRNLQLGDLQSNGAVVVGPAISGDIQSAVQTLAVSLSYDGAVSKSVETGANWSDILAALVWLAPHAEKRGYPLKAGQVIITGARVATPMGDAKLVEGSFGAWGKVSATCTR
;
A
#
# COMPACT_ATOMS: atom_id res chain seq x y z
N GLN A 1 -9.73 14.68 -11.54
CA GLN A 1 -9.53 13.72 -10.45
C GLN A 1 -8.09 13.88 -10.00
N SER A 2 -7.88 14.41 -8.80
CA SER A 2 -6.55 14.51 -8.22
C SER A 2 -6.14 13.10 -7.80
N LEU A 3 -5.13 12.52 -8.45
CA LEU A 3 -4.42 11.36 -7.95
C LEU A 3 -3.76 11.79 -6.64
N THR A 4 -4.38 11.47 -5.51
CA THR A 4 -3.74 11.58 -4.21
C THR A 4 -2.83 10.38 -4.04
N TRP A 5 -1.57 10.56 -4.39
CA TRP A 5 -0.53 9.59 -4.15
C TRP A 5 -0.14 9.60 -2.68
N SER A 6 -0.50 8.55 -1.98
CA SER A 6 0.10 8.17 -0.70
C SER A 6 1.13 7.07 -0.97
N GLY A 7 2.15 7.41 -1.72
CA GLY A 7 3.29 6.52 -1.83
C GLY A 7 4.11 6.64 -0.57
N SER A 8 4.02 5.73 0.37
CA SER A 8 5.12 5.55 1.29
C SER A 8 6.26 5.03 0.43
N LEU A 9 7.24 5.90 0.23
CA LEU A 9 8.49 5.52 -0.38
C LEU A 9 9.06 4.35 0.40
N ALA A 10 9.09 3.22 -0.27
CA ALA A 10 9.96 2.11 -0.04
C ALA A 10 10.38 1.91 1.38
N THR A 11 9.87 0.90 1.90
CA THR A 11 10.37 0.31 3.10
C THR A 11 11.89 0.16 2.99
N ASP A 12 12.59 0.89 3.82
CA ASP A 12 13.99 0.64 4.15
C ASP A 12 14.12 -0.64 5.01
N GLY A 13 13.31 -1.68 4.68
CA GLY A 13 13.19 -2.93 5.43
C GLY A 13 12.13 -2.91 6.54
N ARG A 14 11.20 -1.96 6.54
CA ARG A 14 10.11 -1.86 7.54
C ARG A 14 8.79 -2.48 7.11
N ASP A 15 8.72 -3.07 5.92
CA ASP A 15 7.58 -3.88 5.55
C ASP A 15 7.53 -5.15 6.40
N CYS A 16 6.36 -5.39 6.92
CA CYS A 16 6.08 -6.59 7.68
C CYS A 16 5.58 -7.68 6.75
N ALA A 17 5.94 -8.93 7.04
CA ALA A 17 5.41 -10.08 6.30
C ALA A 17 3.94 -10.36 6.68
N HIS A 18 3.22 -11.04 5.79
CA HIS A 18 1.91 -11.63 6.09
C HIS A 18 1.91 -12.35 7.44
N GLY A 19 0.89 -12.08 8.25
CA GLY A 19 0.75 -12.64 9.60
C GLY A 19 1.54 -11.90 10.69
N ALA A 20 2.14 -10.74 10.38
CA ALA A 20 2.89 -9.95 11.37
C ALA A 20 2.02 -9.53 12.55
N THR A 21 2.68 -9.36 13.70
CA THR A 21 2.08 -8.74 14.88
C THR A 21 2.55 -7.31 14.99
N LEU A 22 1.60 -6.38 15.05
CA LEU A 22 1.81 -4.94 15.08
C LEU A 22 1.36 -4.37 16.44
N ASP A 23 2.13 -3.45 17.01
CA ASP A 23 1.76 -2.70 18.22
C ASP A 23 0.88 -1.49 17.83
N ALA A 24 -0.43 -1.68 17.87
CA ALA A 24 -1.40 -0.66 17.48
C ALA A 24 -1.45 0.50 18.48
N ALA A 25 -1.14 0.30 19.74
CA ALA A 25 -1.08 1.37 20.74
C ALA A 25 0.11 2.29 20.48
N LYS A 26 1.28 1.72 20.25
CA LYS A 26 2.52 2.47 19.95
C LYS A 26 2.37 3.32 18.68
N HIS A 27 1.78 2.77 17.64
CA HIS A 27 1.62 3.44 16.34
C HIS A 27 0.30 4.19 16.22
N ARG A 28 -0.61 4.04 17.19
CA ARG A 28 -1.93 4.71 17.21
C ARG A 28 -2.69 4.51 15.90
N PHE A 29 -2.77 3.27 15.42
CA PHE A 29 -3.48 2.94 14.19
C PHE A 29 -4.96 3.28 14.29
N ILE A 30 -5.48 3.95 13.26
CA ILE A 30 -6.87 4.41 13.18
C ILE A 30 -7.62 3.84 11.97
N ILE A 31 -6.92 3.54 10.88
CA ILE A 31 -7.49 3.03 9.63
C ILE A 31 -6.62 1.86 9.16
N ALA A 32 -7.25 0.85 8.58
CA ALA A 32 -6.56 -0.11 7.73
C ALA A 32 -7.03 0.02 6.29
N GLU A 33 -6.12 -0.16 5.35
CA GLU A 33 -6.33 -0.05 3.93
C GLU A 33 -5.88 -1.33 3.22
N VAL A 34 -6.67 -1.78 2.25
CA VAL A 34 -6.30 -2.89 1.36
C VAL A 34 -5.74 -2.29 0.09
N GLU A 35 -4.53 -2.72 -0.28
CA GLU A 35 -3.79 -2.19 -1.41
C GLU A 35 -3.19 -3.29 -2.28
N VAL A 36 -2.93 -2.95 -3.55
CA VAL A 36 -2.01 -3.71 -4.40
C VAL A 36 -0.62 -3.10 -4.21
N ALA A 37 0.37 -3.92 -3.95
CA ALA A 37 1.77 -3.49 -3.89
C ALA A 37 2.57 -4.05 -5.06
N VAL A 38 3.54 -3.29 -5.55
CA VAL A 38 4.53 -3.74 -6.53
C VAL A 38 5.90 -3.77 -5.87
N LYS A 39 6.69 -4.83 -6.15
CA LYS A 39 8.09 -4.93 -5.74
C LYS A 39 8.97 -4.73 -6.96
N LEU A 40 9.93 -3.82 -6.84
CA LEU A 40 10.89 -3.56 -7.92
C LEU A 40 11.96 -4.65 -7.99
N GLY A 41 12.28 -5.09 -9.19
CA GLY A 41 13.39 -5.98 -9.49
C GLY A 41 14.60 -5.25 -10.05
N ALA A 42 14.42 -3.99 -10.48
CA ALA A 42 15.46 -3.13 -10.99
C ALA A 42 15.29 -1.70 -10.44
N ASP A 43 16.38 -0.94 -10.44
CA ASP A 43 16.34 0.48 -10.13
C ASP A 43 15.49 1.22 -11.18
N LEU A 44 14.72 2.19 -10.72
CA LEU A 44 13.84 2.99 -11.58
C LEU A 44 14.23 4.46 -11.44
N THR A 45 15.13 4.92 -12.30
CA THR A 45 15.75 6.25 -12.26
C THR A 45 15.85 6.87 -13.65
N GLY A 46 16.09 8.18 -13.72
CA GLY A 46 16.23 8.92 -14.98
C GLY A 46 14.89 9.06 -15.72
N THR A 47 14.92 8.89 -17.04
CA THR A 47 13.71 8.97 -17.88
C THR A 47 12.95 7.66 -17.81
N VAL A 48 11.78 7.70 -17.17
CA VAL A 48 10.89 6.55 -16.97
C VAL A 48 9.64 6.71 -17.81
N ASN A 49 9.26 5.66 -18.51
CA ASN A 49 7.99 5.53 -19.24
C ASN A 49 7.25 4.27 -18.77
N ALA A 50 6.05 4.02 -19.30
CA ALA A 50 5.25 2.88 -18.89
C ALA A 50 5.92 1.52 -19.15
N GLU A 51 6.69 1.39 -20.24
CA GLU A 51 7.40 0.18 -20.60
C GLU A 51 8.55 -0.10 -19.60
N THR A 52 9.39 0.90 -19.31
CA THR A 52 10.48 0.76 -18.34
C THR A 52 9.96 0.57 -16.92
N ALA A 53 8.86 1.24 -16.55
CA ALA A 53 8.20 1.03 -15.27
C ALA A 53 7.68 -0.41 -15.14
N HIS A 54 7.02 -0.93 -16.19
CA HIS A 54 6.57 -2.32 -16.22
C HIS A 54 7.73 -3.31 -16.10
N ALA A 55 8.79 -3.11 -16.88
CA ALA A 55 9.96 -4.00 -16.88
C ALA A 55 10.70 -4.00 -15.53
N ALA A 56 10.59 -2.92 -14.74
CA ALA A 56 11.20 -2.83 -13.43
C ALA A 56 10.41 -3.58 -12.33
N ILE A 57 9.17 -4.00 -12.57
CA ILE A 57 8.36 -4.73 -11.59
C ILE A 57 8.77 -6.20 -11.59
N ALA A 58 9.28 -6.70 -10.46
CA ALA A 58 9.59 -8.12 -10.25
C ALA A 58 8.38 -8.94 -9.84
N SER A 59 7.51 -8.37 -9.00
CA SER A 59 6.34 -9.07 -8.47
C SER A 59 5.27 -8.11 -7.98
N VAL A 60 4.04 -8.63 -7.87
CA VAL A 60 2.87 -7.91 -7.34
C VAL A 60 2.34 -8.68 -6.14
N HIS A 61 1.85 -7.96 -5.15
CA HIS A 61 1.47 -8.50 -3.85
C HIS A 61 0.16 -7.90 -3.35
N PRO A 62 -0.67 -8.68 -2.64
CA PRO A 62 -1.67 -8.11 -1.74
C PRO A 62 -0.95 -7.38 -0.61
N ALA A 63 -1.48 -6.24 -0.19
CA ALA A 63 -0.91 -5.50 0.93
C ALA A 63 -1.99 -4.90 1.84
N LEU A 64 -1.60 -4.66 3.09
CA LEU A 64 -2.33 -3.83 4.04
C LEU A 64 -1.46 -2.63 4.40
N GLU A 65 -2.05 -1.44 4.35
CA GLU A 65 -1.49 -0.25 4.99
C GLU A 65 -2.23 0.03 6.29
N PHE A 66 -1.49 0.35 7.34
CA PHE A 66 -2.00 0.79 8.61
C PHE A 66 -1.69 2.27 8.79
N VAL A 67 -2.72 3.08 8.76
CA VAL A 67 -2.61 4.53 8.93
C VAL A 67 -2.59 4.84 10.43
N GLY A 68 -1.52 5.47 10.90
CA GLY A 68 -1.38 5.93 12.27
C GLY A 68 -1.97 7.34 12.47
N ASN A 69 -2.03 7.77 13.72
CA ASN A 69 -2.39 9.14 14.06
C ASN A 69 -1.34 9.76 15.01
N PRO A 70 -0.26 10.34 14.49
CA PRO A 70 0.77 10.97 15.30
C PRO A 70 0.32 12.30 15.92
N PHE A 71 -0.79 12.87 15.43
CA PHE A 71 -1.27 14.18 15.83
C PHE A 71 -2.23 14.10 17.02
N VAL A 72 -2.24 15.14 17.86
CA VAL A 72 -3.21 15.28 18.96
C VAL A 72 -4.62 15.50 18.40
N ASP A 73 -4.72 16.36 17.40
CA ASP A 73 -5.94 16.63 16.63
C ASP A 73 -5.61 16.57 15.14
N ARG A 74 -6.01 15.46 14.52
CA ARG A 74 -5.73 15.21 13.08
C ARG A 74 -6.55 16.16 12.20
N ASP A 75 -7.79 16.44 12.59
CA ASP A 75 -8.70 17.26 11.77
C ASP A 75 -8.29 18.73 11.77
N ALA A 76 -7.74 19.22 12.90
CA ALA A 76 -7.16 20.54 13.00
C ALA A 76 -5.73 20.64 12.43
N THR A 77 -5.08 19.51 12.13
CA THR A 77 -3.71 19.51 11.61
C THR A 77 -3.67 19.92 10.13
N PRO A 78 -2.88 20.94 9.74
CA PRO A 78 -2.76 21.35 8.35
C PRO A 78 -2.33 20.18 7.44
N ARG A 79 -2.96 20.07 6.26
CA ARG A 79 -2.73 18.96 5.33
C ARG A 79 -1.26 18.79 4.93
N ASN A 80 -0.50 19.87 4.80
CA ASN A 80 0.93 19.81 4.46
C ASN A 80 1.77 19.13 5.55
N LEU A 81 1.38 19.22 6.82
CA LEU A 81 2.03 18.48 7.91
C LEU A 81 1.70 16.98 7.84
N GLN A 82 0.43 16.66 7.54
CA GLN A 82 0.03 15.26 7.33
C GLN A 82 0.77 14.63 6.13
N LEU A 83 0.95 15.39 5.04
CA LEU A 83 1.75 14.96 3.89
C LEU A 83 3.24 14.79 4.25
N GLY A 84 3.79 15.67 5.07
CA GLY A 84 5.18 15.59 5.55
C GLY A 84 5.43 14.39 6.44
N ASP A 85 4.39 13.89 7.11
CA ASP A 85 4.41 12.66 7.91
C ASP A 85 4.03 11.40 7.07
N LEU A 86 4.46 11.34 5.83
CA LEU A 86 4.17 10.23 4.89
C LEU A 86 2.67 9.90 4.80
N GLN A 87 1.80 10.92 4.91
CA GLN A 87 0.34 10.78 5.02
C GLN A 87 -0.11 9.88 6.19
N SER A 88 0.69 9.89 7.27
CA SER A 88 0.45 9.09 8.47
C SER A 88 0.62 7.58 8.25
N ASN A 89 1.41 7.16 7.26
CA ASN A 89 1.76 5.74 7.12
C ASN A 89 2.41 5.24 8.42
N GLY A 90 1.84 4.22 9.03
CA GLY A 90 2.33 3.63 10.27
C GLY A 90 2.98 2.27 10.07
N ALA A 91 2.44 1.44 9.18
CA ALA A 91 3.01 0.15 8.81
C ALA A 91 2.46 -0.33 7.46
N VAL A 92 3.24 -1.14 6.76
CA VAL A 92 2.81 -1.88 5.57
C VAL A 92 3.05 -3.36 5.80
N VAL A 93 2.04 -4.19 5.53
CA VAL A 93 2.15 -5.65 5.57
C VAL A 93 1.99 -6.19 4.18
N VAL A 94 3.00 -6.92 3.71
CA VAL A 94 3.08 -7.44 2.34
C VAL A 94 2.77 -8.93 2.34
N GLY A 95 1.80 -9.32 1.54
CA GLY A 95 1.41 -10.71 1.32
C GLY A 95 2.33 -11.45 0.35
N PRO A 96 2.06 -12.73 0.08
CA PRO A 96 2.79 -13.52 -0.90
C PRO A 96 2.72 -12.90 -2.30
N ALA A 97 3.73 -13.15 -3.13
CA ALA A 97 3.71 -12.74 -4.53
C ALA A 97 2.55 -13.42 -5.28
N ILE A 98 1.87 -12.65 -6.09
CA ILE A 98 0.78 -13.12 -6.95
C ILE A 98 1.35 -13.74 -8.21
N SER A 99 0.74 -14.81 -8.70
CA SER A 99 1.11 -15.48 -9.94
C SER A 99 -0.01 -15.37 -10.99
N GLY A 100 0.35 -15.48 -12.26
CA GLY A 100 -0.59 -15.45 -13.39
C GLY A 100 -0.60 -14.14 -14.16
N ASP A 101 -1.63 -13.93 -14.98
CA ASP A 101 -1.82 -12.70 -15.76
C ASP A 101 -2.35 -11.57 -14.85
N ILE A 102 -1.41 -10.85 -14.25
CA ILE A 102 -1.69 -9.79 -13.29
C ILE A 102 -2.36 -8.58 -13.97
N GLN A 103 -1.96 -8.26 -15.20
CA GLN A 103 -2.44 -7.04 -15.87
C GLN A 103 -3.94 -7.07 -16.13
N SER A 104 -4.44 -8.20 -16.65
CA SER A 104 -5.88 -8.35 -16.89
C SER A 104 -6.65 -8.59 -15.59
N ALA A 105 -6.09 -9.37 -14.68
CA ALA A 105 -6.77 -9.74 -13.44
C ALA A 105 -6.90 -8.58 -12.45
N VAL A 106 -5.93 -7.64 -12.40
CA VAL A 106 -5.97 -6.53 -11.44
C VAL A 106 -7.19 -5.63 -11.62
N GLN A 107 -7.68 -5.48 -12.85
CA GLN A 107 -8.84 -4.62 -13.16
C GLN A 107 -10.17 -5.19 -12.63
N THR A 108 -10.28 -6.51 -12.58
CA THR A 108 -11.48 -7.22 -12.12
C THR A 108 -11.33 -7.81 -10.73
N LEU A 109 -10.26 -7.47 -10.04
CA LEU A 109 -9.95 -8.00 -8.73
C LEU A 109 -10.92 -7.46 -7.68
N ALA A 110 -11.80 -8.31 -7.19
CA ALA A 110 -12.60 -8.02 -6.00
C ALA A 110 -11.73 -8.10 -4.76
N VAL A 111 -11.83 -7.11 -3.90
CA VAL A 111 -11.11 -7.09 -2.62
C VAL A 111 -12.04 -6.77 -1.47
N SER A 112 -11.72 -7.32 -0.30
CA SER A 112 -12.44 -7.01 0.94
C SER A 112 -11.49 -6.82 2.10
N LEU A 113 -11.90 -5.98 3.05
CA LEU A 113 -11.25 -5.76 4.32
C LEU A 113 -12.15 -6.32 5.43
N SER A 114 -11.57 -7.13 6.30
CA SER A 114 -12.26 -7.74 7.43
C SER A 114 -11.56 -7.41 8.74
N TYR A 115 -12.34 -7.28 9.80
CA TYR A 115 -11.88 -7.11 11.17
C TYR A 115 -12.44 -8.22 12.04
N ASP A 116 -11.57 -8.95 12.73
CA ASP A 116 -11.93 -10.05 13.64
C ASP A 116 -12.88 -11.07 13.01
N GLY A 117 -12.67 -11.35 11.71
CA GLY A 117 -13.45 -12.29 10.90
C GLY A 117 -14.72 -11.71 10.26
N ALA A 118 -15.11 -10.47 10.57
CA ALA A 118 -16.27 -9.81 9.96
C ALA A 118 -15.85 -8.87 8.82
N VAL A 119 -16.48 -8.98 7.65
CA VAL A 119 -16.23 -8.09 6.51
C VAL A 119 -16.70 -6.68 6.86
N SER A 120 -15.78 -5.73 6.85
CA SER A 120 -16.06 -4.31 7.05
C SER A 120 -16.47 -3.61 5.75
N LYS A 121 -15.76 -3.92 4.65
CA LYS A 121 -16.04 -3.32 3.34
C LYS A 121 -15.47 -4.18 2.21
N SER A 122 -16.13 -4.16 1.06
CA SER A 122 -15.65 -4.79 -0.17
C SER A 122 -15.85 -3.88 -1.38
N VAL A 123 -15.07 -4.13 -2.44
CA VAL A 123 -15.23 -3.54 -3.77
C VAL A 123 -15.04 -4.61 -4.82
N GLU A 124 -15.81 -4.52 -5.89
CA GLU A 124 -15.80 -5.48 -7.01
C GLU A 124 -14.84 -5.06 -8.14
N THR A 125 -14.29 -3.86 -8.07
CA THR A 125 -13.43 -3.32 -9.12
C THR A 125 -11.98 -3.26 -8.68
N GLY A 126 -11.09 -3.74 -9.54
CA GLY A 126 -9.64 -3.67 -9.35
C GLY A 126 -9.04 -2.29 -9.61
N ALA A 127 -7.73 -2.19 -9.52
CA ALA A 127 -6.95 -1.05 -9.99
C ALA A 127 -6.66 -1.20 -11.48
N ASN A 128 -6.60 -0.10 -12.22
CA ASN A 128 -6.10 -0.14 -13.59
C ASN A 128 -4.59 -0.35 -13.58
N TRP A 129 -4.11 -1.32 -14.35
CA TRP A 129 -2.67 -1.53 -14.50
C TRP A 129 -1.96 -0.31 -15.07
N SER A 130 -2.58 0.37 -16.04
CA SER A 130 -2.07 1.62 -16.60
C SER A 130 -1.91 2.73 -15.57
N ASP A 131 -2.80 2.80 -14.58
CA ASP A 131 -2.72 3.82 -13.52
C ASP A 131 -1.56 3.50 -12.55
N ILE A 132 -1.32 2.21 -12.27
CA ILE A 132 -0.15 1.76 -11.50
C ILE A 132 1.15 2.16 -12.21
N LEU A 133 1.23 1.91 -13.52
CA LEU A 133 2.42 2.29 -14.31
C LEU A 133 2.59 3.81 -14.37
N ALA A 134 1.51 4.55 -14.64
CA ALA A 134 1.56 6.02 -14.67
C ALA A 134 2.05 6.60 -13.34
N ALA A 135 1.67 5.96 -12.28
CA ALA A 135 2.11 6.35 -10.97
C ALA A 135 3.61 6.11 -10.74
N LEU A 136 4.16 4.99 -11.15
CA LEU A 136 5.61 4.73 -11.10
C LEU A 136 6.39 5.71 -11.98
N VAL A 137 5.87 6.02 -13.18
CA VAL A 137 6.43 7.01 -14.11
C VAL A 137 6.52 8.38 -13.45
N TRP A 138 5.51 8.77 -12.69
CA TRP A 138 5.52 10.03 -11.95
C TRP A 138 6.45 9.97 -10.71
N LEU A 139 6.39 8.87 -9.96
CA LEU A 139 7.09 8.73 -8.68
C LEU A 139 8.61 8.69 -8.86
N ALA A 140 9.12 7.97 -9.87
CA ALA A 140 10.54 7.76 -10.04
C ALA A 140 11.35 9.07 -10.12
N PRO A 141 11.09 10.00 -11.06
CA PRO A 141 11.82 11.26 -11.13
C PRO A 141 11.54 12.17 -9.93
N HIS A 142 10.33 12.06 -9.34
CA HIS A 142 9.99 12.82 -8.16
C HIS A 142 10.81 12.39 -6.92
N ALA A 143 10.97 11.11 -6.73
CA ALA A 143 11.78 10.53 -5.66
C ALA A 143 13.28 10.81 -5.86
N GLU A 144 13.77 10.62 -7.09
CA GLU A 144 15.16 10.91 -7.45
C GLU A 144 15.53 12.37 -7.19
N LYS A 145 14.68 13.31 -7.60
CA LYS A 145 14.88 14.75 -7.34
C LYS A 145 14.97 15.09 -5.84
N ARG A 146 14.40 14.26 -4.98
CA ARG A 146 14.47 14.41 -3.52
C ARG A 146 15.63 13.66 -2.88
N GLY A 147 16.47 13.00 -3.65
CA GLY A 147 17.59 12.21 -3.15
C GLY A 147 17.22 10.79 -2.70
N TYR A 148 16.02 10.32 -3.02
CA TYR A 148 15.51 8.98 -2.68
C TYR A 148 15.12 8.20 -3.95
N PRO A 149 16.07 7.92 -4.87
CA PRO A 149 15.76 7.20 -6.10
C PRO A 149 15.18 5.82 -5.80
N LEU A 150 14.24 5.37 -6.64
CA LEU A 150 13.65 4.05 -6.49
C LEU A 150 14.65 2.95 -6.82
N LYS A 151 14.78 1.98 -5.92
CA LYS A 151 15.77 0.91 -5.98
C LYS A 151 15.15 -0.48 -6.09
N ALA A 152 15.87 -1.40 -6.72
CA ALA A 152 15.54 -2.82 -6.72
C ALA A 152 15.31 -3.32 -5.29
N GLY A 153 14.31 -4.19 -5.12
CA GLY A 153 13.90 -4.74 -3.83
C GLY A 153 12.89 -3.90 -3.06
N GLN A 154 12.70 -2.64 -3.40
CA GLN A 154 11.70 -1.79 -2.74
C GLN A 154 10.26 -2.21 -3.09
N VAL A 155 9.37 -2.11 -2.10
CA VAL A 155 7.94 -2.32 -2.25
C VAL A 155 7.24 -0.95 -2.31
N ILE A 156 6.32 -0.79 -3.25
CA ILE A 156 5.55 0.43 -3.45
C ILE A 156 4.07 0.06 -3.39
N ILE A 157 3.34 0.61 -2.43
CA ILE A 157 1.88 0.51 -2.35
C ILE A 157 1.26 1.50 -3.33
N THR A 158 0.14 1.13 -3.95
CA THR A 158 -0.39 1.82 -5.12
C THR A 158 -1.68 2.60 -4.87
N GLY A 159 -2.09 2.73 -3.62
CA GLY A 159 -3.27 3.45 -3.19
C GLY A 159 -4.41 2.53 -2.77
N ALA A 160 -5.17 2.97 -1.77
CA ALA A 160 -6.21 2.19 -1.13
C ALA A 160 -7.33 1.76 -2.10
N ARG A 161 -7.59 0.46 -2.14
CA ARG A 161 -8.77 -0.13 -2.78
C ARG A 161 -9.97 -0.06 -1.85
N VAL A 162 -9.72 -0.37 -0.59
CA VAL A 162 -10.67 -0.29 0.51
C VAL A 162 -9.96 0.34 1.69
N ALA A 163 -10.61 1.29 2.33
CA ALA A 163 -10.16 1.92 3.56
C ALA A 163 -11.33 2.03 4.54
N THR A 164 -11.15 1.62 5.79
CA THR A 164 -12.14 1.80 6.86
C THR A 164 -11.46 2.00 8.21
N PRO A 165 -12.12 2.72 9.14
CA PRO A 165 -11.67 2.79 10.53
C PRO A 165 -11.56 1.39 11.14
N MET A 166 -10.45 1.11 11.82
CA MET A 166 -10.20 -0.21 12.37
C MET A 166 -10.68 -0.39 13.83
N GLY A 167 -11.00 0.71 14.52
CA GLY A 167 -11.41 0.65 15.91
C GLY A 167 -10.44 -0.16 16.77
N ASP A 168 -10.98 -1.10 17.55
CA ASP A 168 -10.22 -1.98 18.46
C ASP A 168 -9.92 -3.37 17.86
N ALA A 169 -10.01 -3.50 16.53
CA ALA A 169 -9.78 -4.77 15.84
C ALA A 169 -8.40 -5.37 16.19
N LYS A 170 -8.40 -6.67 16.46
CA LYS A 170 -7.18 -7.44 16.78
C LYS A 170 -6.62 -8.16 15.56
N LEU A 171 -7.50 -8.69 14.71
CA LEU A 171 -7.13 -9.33 13.45
C LEU A 171 -7.63 -8.48 12.29
N VAL A 172 -6.71 -8.08 11.41
CA VAL A 172 -7.01 -7.35 10.17
C VAL A 172 -6.66 -8.24 8.99
N GLU A 173 -7.62 -8.48 8.10
CA GLU A 173 -7.43 -9.29 6.90
C GLU A 173 -7.87 -8.53 5.64
N GLY A 174 -7.00 -8.51 4.61
CA GLY A 174 -7.34 -8.16 3.25
C GLY A 174 -7.49 -9.42 2.40
N SER A 175 -8.65 -9.62 1.78
CA SER A 175 -8.88 -10.71 0.83
C SER A 175 -8.85 -10.19 -0.60
N PHE A 176 -8.18 -10.93 -1.48
CA PHE A 176 -7.96 -10.58 -2.89
C PHE A 176 -8.49 -11.69 -3.82
N GLY A 177 -9.62 -12.28 -3.44
CA GLY A 177 -10.22 -13.36 -4.22
C GLY A 177 -9.26 -14.53 -4.44
N ALA A 178 -9.07 -14.92 -5.70
CA ALA A 178 -8.16 -16.02 -6.07
C ALA A 178 -6.68 -15.72 -5.78
N TRP A 179 -6.31 -14.47 -5.53
CA TRP A 179 -4.94 -14.08 -5.19
C TRP A 179 -4.60 -14.29 -3.70
N GLY A 180 -5.55 -14.78 -2.92
CA GLY A 180 -5.33 -15.12 -1.52
C GLY A 180 -5.59 -13.97 -0.57
N LYS A 181 -4.89 -13.99 0.57
CA LYS A 181 -5.10 -13.07 1.68
C LYS A 181 -3.79 -12.50 2.19
N VAL A 182 -3.88 -11.32 2.79
CA VAL A 182 -2.85 -10.74 3.64
C VAL A 182 -3.46 -10.43 4.99
N SER A 183 -2.74 -10.65 6.10
CA SER A 183 -3.26 -10.38 7.44
C SER A 183 -2.20 -9.85 8.37
N ALA A 184 -2.66 -9.19 9.44
CA ALA A 184 -1.85 -8.81 10.59
C ALA A 184 -2.66 -8.91 11.87
N THR A 185 -1.97 -9.20 12.97
CA THR A 185 -2.52 -9.13 14.33
C THR A 185 -2.10 -7.82 14.98
N CYS A 186 -3.04 -7.11 15.60
CA CYS A 186 -2.79 -5.86 16.31
C CYS A 186 -2.87 -6.10 17.81
N THR A 187 -1.79 -5.78 18.53
CA THR A 187 -1.76 -5.75 20.01
C THR A 187 -1.99 -4.34 20.52
N ARG A 188 -2.49 -4.22 21.76
CA ARG A 188 -2.77 -2.95 22.43
C ARG A 188 -2.25 -2.99 23.86
#